data_d7c7d5a1a7824641f79f467d29528155
#
_entry.id   d7c7d5a1a7824641f79f467d29528155
#
_cell.length_a   1.000
_cell.length_b   1.000
_cell.length_c   1.000
_cell.angle_alpha   90.00
_cell.angle_beta   90.00
_cell.angle_gamma   90.00
#
_symmetry.space_group_name_H-M   'P 1'
#
loop_
_entity.id
_entity.type
_entity.pdbx_description
1 polymer ?
#
loop_
_entity_poly.entity_id
_entity_poly.type
_entity_poly.pdbx_seq_one_letter_code
_entity_poly.pdbx_strand_id
1 'polypeptide(L)'
;MVEVAVFLKDVWKSYRIGGKLVTVLRAVTARIYKGEIVGIHGPSGSGKTTLLRIIAGLDRPDRGEVIVDGYNLNMLDELGLAMLRNTVVSYIPQDYGLIENLTVWENVEVPLLLAGVEKSVRESRVKEVLEYMGLADKVNAIVSKLSGGERQRVAIARALVNTPTVLLADEPTANLDWENAIKVAELFKRIRDDFGTAVVIVTHDPRLLEFVDRSLNIVDGTLKEISPPISIRK
;
A
#
# COMPACT_ATOMS: atom_id res chain seq x y z
N MET A 1 -10.12 -22.42 3.48
CA MET A 1 -10.38 -21.33 4.42
C MET A 1 -9.73 -20.07 3.87
N VAL A 2 -10.40 -18.95 3.89
CA VAL A 2 -9.81 -17.66 3.42
C VAL A 2 -8.84 -17.19 4.49
N GLU A 3 -7.57 -16.99 4.11
CA GLU A 3 -6.51 -16.56 5.03
C GLU A 3 -6.56 -15.05 5.29
N VAL A 4 -6.43 -14.66 6.56
CA VAL A 4 -6.42 -13.24 6.97
C VAL A 4 -5.01 -12.69 6.74
N ALA A 5 -4.89 -11.67 5.89
CA ALA A 5 -3.65 -10.93 5.66
C ALA A 5 -3.44 -9.81 6.68
N VAL A 6 -4.53 -9.07 7.04
CA VAL A 6 -4.47 -8.01 8.06
C VAL A 6 -5.65 -8.16 9.02
N PHE A 7 -5.37 -8.14 10.31
CA PHE A 7 -6.38 -8.07 11.36
C PHE A 7 -6.12 -6.87 12.27
N LEU A 8 -7.10 -5.98 12.33
CA LEU A 8 -7.16 -4.84 13.23
C LEU A 8 -8.21 -5.13 14.30
N LYS A 9 -7.87 -4.95 15.58
CA LYS A 9 -8.76 -5.18 16.70
C LYS A 9 -8.72 -4.01 17.66
N ASP A 10 -9.81 -3.26 17.71
CA ASP A 10 -9.99 -2.11 18.63
C ASP A 10 -8.83 -1.09 18.57
N VAL A 11 -8.41 -0.73 17.36
CA VAL A 11 -7.25 0.15 17.13
C VAL A 11 -7.63 1.60 17.38
N TRP A 12 -6.85 2.27 18.25
CA TRP A 12 -6.96 3.70 18.58
C TRP A 12 -5.66 4.42 18.26
N LYS A 13 -5.78 5.66 17.79
CA LYS A 13 -4.63 6.53 17.57
C LYS A 13 -4.98 7.98 17.80
N SER A 14 -4.09 8.69 18.54
CA SER A 14 -4.20 10.11 18.81
C SER A 14 -2.86 10.80 18.61
N TYR A 15 -2.89 12.06 18.19
CA TYR A 15 -1.70 12.89 18.07
C TYR A 15 -1.86 14.17 18.90
N ARG A 16 -0.74 14.73 19.34
CA ARG A 16 -0.71 16.07 19.95
C ARG A 16 -0.48 17.12 18.86
N ILE A 17 -1.50 17.93 18.58
CA ILE A 17 -1.47 18.99 17.58
C ILE A 17 -1.76 20.32 18.30
N GLY A 18 -0.81 21.27 18.28
CA GLY A 18 -0.97 22.55 18.96
C GLY A 18 -1.28 22.44 20.46
N GLY A 19 -0.70 21.42 21.14
CA GLY A 19 -0.92 21.16 22.56
C GLY A 19 -2.22 20.41 22.90
N LYS A 20 -3.13 20.22 21.93
CA LYS A 20 -4.38 19.46 22.11
C LYS A 20 -4.21 18.01 21.65
N LEU A 21 -4.84 17.08 22.37
CA LEU A 21 -4.92 15.68 21.96
C LEU A 21 -6.06 15.53 20.92
N VAL A 22 -5.72 15.09 19.72
CA VAL A 22 -6.68 14.84 18.64
C VAL A 22 -6.71 13.34 18.36
N THR A 23 -7.83 12.69 18.64
CA THR A 23 -8.02 11.27 18.33
C THR A 23 -8.40 11.11 16.86
N VAL A 24 -7.53 10.40 16.12
CA VAL A 24 -7.63 10.21 14.66
C VAL A 24 -8.27 8.86 14.32
N LEU A 25 -7.99 7.81 15.11
CA LEU A 25 -8.64 6.49 14.95
C LEU A 25 -9.35 6.12 16.25
N ARG A 26 -10.54 5.54 16.14
CA ARG A 26 -11.44 5.20 17.25
C ARG A 26 -11.98 3.79 17.08
N ALA A 27 -11.49 2.84 17.92
CA ALA A 27 -11.96 1.46 17.95
C ALA A 27 -12.02 0.78 16.56
N VAL A 28 -11.03 1.03 15.70
CA VAL A 28 -11.02 0.47 14.35
C VAL A 28 -10.84 -1.03 14.42
N THR A 29 -11.82 -1.79 13.89
CA THR A 29 -11.77 -3.25 13.81
C THR A 29 -12.10 -3.67 12.38
N ALA A 30 -11.19 -4.43 11.75
CA ALA A 30 -11.36 -4.92 10.39
C ALA A 30 -10.53 -6.18 10.14
N ARG A 31 -10.91 -6.95 9.13
CA ARG A 31 -10.11 -8.04 8.56
C ARG A 31 -9.97 -7.79 7.07
N ILE A 32 -8.76 -8.03 6.54
CA ILE A 32 -8.45 -8.00 5.11
C ILE A 32 -7.87 -9.38 4.78
N TYR A 33 -8.29 -9.95 3.68
CA TYR A 33 -7.95 -11.32 3.32
C TYR A 33 -6.89 -11.36 2.21
N LYS A 34 -6.12 -12.45 2.14
CA LYS A 34 -5.18 -12.67 1.02
C LYS A 34 -5.95 -12.74 -0.29
N GLY A 35 -5.39 -12.16 -1.34
CA GLY A 35 -6.05 -12.09 -2.65
C GLY A 35 -7.30 -11.22 -2.69
N GLU A 36 -7.39 -10.21 -1.80
CA GLU A 36 -8.51 -9.24 -1.75
C GLU A 36 -7.99 -7.84 -2.05
N ILE A 37 -8.77 -7.06 -2.82
CA ILE A 37 -8.56 -5.61 -2.96
C ILE A 37 -9.58 -4.88 -2.09
N VAL A 38 -9.10 -4.14 -1.09
CA VAL A 38 -9.93 -3.33 -0.21
C VAL A 38 -9.71 -1.85 -0.48
N GLY A 39 -10.77 -1.13 -0.81
CA GLY A 39 -10.77 0.33 -0.92
C GLY A 39 -11.16 0.97 0.41
N ILE A 40 -10.35 1.88 0.93
CA ILE A 40 -10.67 2.69 2.10
C ILE A 40 -10.86 4.13 1.65
N HIS A 41 -12.07 4.66 1.81
CA HIS A 41 -12.39 6.02 1.44
C HIS A 41 -12.91 6.83 2.62
N GLY A 42 -13.01 8.14 2.45
CA GLY A 42 -13.48 9.08 3.48
C GLY A 42 -12.92 10.48 3.26
N PRO A 43 -13.40 11.49 3.98
CA PRO A 43 -12.97 12.87 3.83
C PRO A 43 -11.47 13.04 4.16
N SER A 44 -10.88 14.14 3.73
CA SER A 44 -9.51 14.51 4.12
C SER A 44 -9.41 14.63 5.65
N GLY A 45 -8.31 14.12 6.21
CA GLY A 45 -8.11 14.14 7.67
C GLY A 45 -8.88 13.08 8.47
N SER A 46 -9.64 12.18 7.83
CA SER A 46 -10.42 11.14 8.53
C SER A 46 -9.58 10.01 9.16
N GLY A 47 -8.26 9.95 8.90
CA GLY A 47 -7.37 8.95 9.46
C GLY A 47 -6.91 7.85 8.50
N LYS A 48 -7.22 7.95 7.20
CA LYS A 48 -6.86 6.95 6.18
C LYS A 48 -5.36 6.65 6.13
N THR A 49 -4.54 7.66 5.91
CA THR A 49 -3.07 7.55 5.88
C THR A 49 -2.52 7.04 7.22
N THR A 50 -3.10 7.49 8.35
CA THR A 50 -2.72 6.99 9.69
C THR A 50 -2.97 5.49 9.81
N LEU A 51 -4.12 5.02 9.32
CA LEU A 51 -4.46 3.59 9.34
C LEU A 51 -3.48 2.77 8.49
N LEU A 52 -3.16 3.22 7.26
CA LEU A 52 -2.15 2.55 6.42
C LEU A 52 -0.78 2.53 7.09
N ARG A 53 -0.33 3.65 7.70
CA ARG A 53 0.95 3.73 8.39
C ARG A 53 1.04 2.77 9.59
N ILE A 54 -0.07 2.56 10.30
CA ILE A 54 -0.14 1.59 11.39
C ILE A 54 -0.05 0.17 10.84
N ILE A 55 -0.77 -0.18 9.77
CA ILE A 55 -0.69 -1.49 9.13
C ILE A 55 0.73 -1.75 8.58
N ALA A 56 1.39 -0.72 8.05
CA ALA A 56 2.76 -0.80 7.57
C ALA A 56 3.82 -0.88 8.70
N GLY A 57 3.43 -0.77 9.98
CA GLY A 57 4.38 -0.67 11.08
C GLY A 57 5.27 0.58 11.02
N LEU A 58 4.80 1.64 10.36
CA LEU A 58 5.43 2.97 10.32
C LEU A 58 4.97 3.87 11.48
N ASP A 59 3.89 3.50 12.12
CA ASP A 59 3.37 4.12 13.33
C ASP A 59 2.78 3.04 14.23
N ARG A 60 2.67 3.30 15.53
CA ARG A 60 2.12 2.37 16.50
C ARG A 60 0.75 2.82 16.96
N PRO A 61 -0.22 1.91 17.16
CA PRO A 61 -1.48 2.26 17.79
C PRO A 61 -1.27 2.63 19.25
N ASP A 62 -2.11 3.51 19.80
CA ASP A 62 -2.12 3.82 21.24
C ASP A 62 -2.80 2.69 22.03
N ARG A 63 -3.77 1.99 21.40
CA ARG A 63 -4.48 0.81 21.96
C ARG A 63 -4.89 -0.12 20.81
N GLY A 64 -5.22 -1.35 21.19
CA GLY A 64 -5.68 -2.39 20.26
C GLY A 64 -4.53 -3.22 19.69
N GLU A 65 -4.86 -4.13 18.82
CA GLU A 65 -3.91 -5.06 18.21
C GLU A 65 -3.90 -4.90 16.69
N VAL A 66 -2.71 -5.04 16.12
CA VAL A 66 -2.49 -5.07 14.66
C VAL A 66 -1.70 -6.33 14.33
N ILE A 67 -2.31 -7.22 13.57
CA ILE A 67 -1.69 -8.46 13.13
C ILE A 67 -1.64 -8.45 11.60
N VAL A 68 -0.46 -8.65 11.04
CA VAL A 68 -0.24 -8.72 9.59
C VAL A 68 0.47 -10.03 9.26
N ASP A 69 -0.14 -10.85 8.41
CA ASP A 69 0.34 -12.18 8.03
C ASP A 69 0.79 -13.03 9.24
N GLY A 70 0.01 -13.00 10.32
CA GLY A 70 0.31 -13.70 11.57
C GLY A 70 1.27 -12.98 12.53
N TYR A 71 1.96 -11.92 12.11
CA TYR A 71 2.86 -11.14 12.96
C TYR A 71 2.08 -10.09 13.76
N ASN A 72 2.13 -10.14 15.09
CA ASN A 72 1.59 -9.07 15.95
C ASN A 72 2.58 -7.90 16.00
N LEU A 73 2.23 -6.78 15.35
CA LEU A 73 3.10 -5.61 15.21
C LEU A 73 3.41 -4.94 16.55
N ASN A 74 2.51 -5.08 17.53
CA ASN A 74 2.72 -4.53 18.88
C ASN A 74 3.89 -5.20 19.61
N MET A 75 4.25 -6.44 19.24
CA MET A 75 5.31 -7.24 19.85
C MET A 75 6.66 -7.10 19.14
N LEU A 76 6.70 -6.48 17.96
CA LEU A 76 7.92 -6.30 17.17
C LEU A 76 8.68 -5.05 17.65
N ASP A 77 10.00 -5.17 17.72
CA ASP A 77 10.91 -4.03 17.85
C ASP A 77 11.10 -3.32 16.49
N GLU A 78 11.89 -2.26 16.44
CA GLU A 78 12.11 -1.48 15.22
C GLU A 78 12.78 -2.31 14.11
N LEU A 79 13.66 -3.25 14.46
CA LEU A 79 14.28 -4.15 13.52
C LEU A 79 13.27 -5.13 12.92
N GLY A 80 12.43 -5.74 13.76
CA GLY A 80 11.35 -6.62 13.34
C GLY A 80 10.34 -5.91 12.43
N LEU A 81 9.97 -4.66 12.76
CA LEU A 81 9.11 -3.84 11.90
C LEU A 81 9.78 -3.49 10.57
N ALA A 82 11.09 -3.21 10.56
CA ALA A 82 11.83 -2.96 9.32
C ALA A 82 11.89 -4.22 8.43
N MET A 83 12.12 -5.38 9.01
CA MET A 83 12.09 -6.67 8.29
C MET A 83 10.70 -6.96 7.73
N LEU A 84 9.63 -6.75 8.51
CA LEU A 84 8.25 -6.91 8.06
C LEU A 84 7.95 -6.02 6.85
N ARG A 85 8.34 -4.72 6.89
CA ARG A 85 8.18 -3.78 5.77
C ARG A 85 8.94 -4.19 4.51
N ASN A 86 10.02 -4.92 4.67
CA ASN A 86 10.82 -5.33 3.52
C ASN A 86 10.31 -6.64 2.88
N THR A 87 9.66 -7.53 3.64
CA THR A 87 9.32 -8.89 3.18
C THR A 87 7.82 -9.18 3.12
N VAL A 88 7.02 -8.60 4.02
CA VAL A 88 5.60 -8.94 4.19
C VAL A 88 4.68 -7.82 3.73
N VAL A 89 5.03 -6.58 4.08
CA VAL A 89 4.19 -5.40 3.80
C VAL A 89 4.96 -4.40 2.97
N SER A 90 4.41 -4.03 1.82
CA SER A 90 4.95 -2.90 1.05
C SER A 90 3.99 -1.72 1.13
N TYR A 91 4.56 -0.51 1.24
CA TYR A 91 3.80 0.72 1.32
C TYR A 91 4.21 1.69 0.19
N ILE A 92 3.22 2.15 -0.56
CA ILE A 92 3.37 3.14 -1.62
C ILE A 92 2.75 4.45 -1.12
N PRO A 93 3.56 5.47 -0.81
CA PRO A 93 3.06 6.78 -0.40
C PRO A 93 2.53 7.59 -1.59
N GLN A 94 1.75 8.64 -1.30
CA GLN A 94 1.13 9.52 -2.28
C GLN A 94 2.15 10.23 -3.21
N ASP A 95 3.35 10.50 -2.72
CA ASP A 95 4.45 11.13 -3.47
C ASP A 95 5.36 10.13 -4.15
N TYR A 96 4.90 8.86 -4.31
CA TYR A 96 5.65 7.72 -4.84
C TYR A 96 6.80 7.22 -3.93
N GLY A 97 7.39 8.08 -3.11
CA GLY A 97 8.55 7.79 -2.25
C GLY A 97 9.79 7.33 -3.02
N LEU A 98 9.95 7.70 -4.29
CA LEU A 98 11.08 7.31 -5.13
C LEU A 98 12.33 8.13 -4.78
N ILE A 99 13.51 7.53 -4.98
CA ILE A 99 14.80 8.21 -4.84
C ILE A 99 15.10 8.89 -6.18
N GLU A 100 14.89 10.21 -6.23
CA GLU A 100 14.81 11.03 -7.44
C GLU A 100 16.04 10.94 -8.35
N ASN A 101 17.25 10.77 -7.77
CA ASN A 101 18.52 10.75 -8.50
C ASN A 101 18.95 9.34 -8.96
N LEU A 102 18.17 8.32 -8.57
CA LEU A 102 18.44 6.94 -9.00
C LEU A 102 17.66 6.62 -10.27
N THR A 103 18.17 5.64 -11.02
CA THR A 103 17.50 5.05 -12.16
C THR A 103 16.26 4.24 -11.73
N VAL A 104 15.43 3.87 -12.71
CA VAL A 104 14.31 2.94 -12.52
C VAL A 104 14.81 1.62 -11.93
N TRP A 105 15.87 1.06 -12.50
CA TRP A 105 16.50 -0.17 -12.02
C TRP A 105 16.91 -0.06 -10.56
N GLU A 106 17.70 0.95 -10.23
CA GLU A 106 18.23 1.14 -8.87
C GLU A 106 17.11 1.34 -7.84
N ASN A 107 16.06 2.11 -8.17
CA ASN A 107 14.91 2.27 -7.27
C ASN A 107 14.24 0.93 -6.96
N VAL A 108 14.06 0.07 -7.95
CA VAL A 108 13.40 -1.23 -7.78
C VAL A 108 14.32 -2.24 -7.08
N GLU A 109 15.64 -2.13 -7.25
CA GLU A 109 16.61 -3.02 -6.62
C GLU A 109 16.80 -2.76 -5.12
N VAL A 110 16.57 -1.53 -4.63
CA VAL A 110 16.79 -1.14 -3.21
C VAL A 110 16.22 -2.14 -2.19
N PRO A 111 14.96 -2.58 -2.26
CA PRO A 111 14.43 -3.51 -1.26
C PRO A 111 15.15 -4.85 -1.23
N LEU A 112 15.61 -5.34 -2.37
CA LEU A 112 16.37 -6.60 -2.48
C LEU A 112 17.79 -6.45 -1.92
N LEU A 113 18.42 -5.29 -2.11
CA LEU A 113 19.72 -4.96 -1.51
C LEU A 113 19.61 -4.95 0.02
N LEU A 114 18.58 -4.31 0.57
CA LEU A 114 18.31 -4.25 2.01
C LEU A 114 18.00 -5.64 2.61
N ALA A 115 17.40 -6.53 1.82
CA ALA A 115 17.15 -7.93 2.21
C ALA A 115 18.41 -8.81 2.12
N GLY A 116 19.54 -8.29 1.63
CA GLY A 116 20.77 -9.08 1.44
C GLY A 116 20.65 -10.16 0.34
N VAL A 117 19.71 -10.00 -0.60
CA VAL A 117 19.52 -10.96 -1.70
C VAL A 117 20.75 -11.00 -2.60
N GLU A 118 21.17 -12.17 -3.03
CA GLU A 118 22.32 -12.39 -3.90
C GLU A 118 22.13 -11.68 -5.25
N LYS A 119 23.23 -11.18 -5.84
CA LYS A 119 23.22 -10.30 -7.02
C LYS A 119 22.48 -10.90 -8.22
N SER A 120 22.75 -12.14 -8.57
CA SER A 120 22.13 -12.80 -9.73
C SER A 120 20.62 -12.92 -9.56
N VAL A 121 20.15 -13.21 -8.34
CA VAL A 121 18.73 -13.28 -7.99
C VAL A 121 18.08 -11.90 -8.04
N ARG A 122 18.78 -10.85 -7.56
CA ARG A 122 18.28 -9.47 -7.65
C ARG A 122 18.07 -9.06 -9.11
N GLU A 123 19.09 -9.28 -9.95
CA GLU A 123 19.05 -8.93 -11.38
C GLU A 123 17.86 -9.62 -12.08
N SER A 124 17.62 -10.90 -11.81
CA SER A 124 16.47 -11.61 -12.36
C SER A 124 15.13 -11.00 -11.91
N ARG A 125 14.96 -10.82 -10.59
CA ARG A 125 13.71 -10.30 -10.02
C ARG A 125 13.40 -8.86 -10.47
N VAL A 126 14.40 -7.99 -10.50
CA VAL A 126 14.23 -6.61 -10.98
C VAL A 126 13.83 -6.60 -12.45
N LYS A 127 14.48 -7.42 -13.29
CA LYS A 127 14.13 -7.53 -14.71
C LYS A 127 12.70 -8.02 -14.88
N GLU A 128 12.31 -9.10 -14.21
CA GLU A 128 10.96 -9.68 -14.29
C GLU A 128 9.88 -8.68 -13.88
N VAL A 129 10.07 -7.97 -12.76
CA VAL A 129 9.06 -7.00 -12.30
C VAL A 129 8.99 -5.78 -13.20
N LEU A 130 10.10 -5.32 -13.77
CA LEU A 130 10.11 -4.20 -14.72
C LEU A 130 9.44 -4.57 -16.06
N GLU A 131 9.64 -5.79 -16.53
CA GLU A 131 8.92 -6.34 -17.69
C GLU A 131 7.40 -6.43 -17.40
N TYR A 132 7.03 -6.94 -16.23
CA TYR A 132 5.64 -7.02 -15.78
C TYR A 132 4.94 -5.65 -15.71
N MET A 133 5.69 -4.60 -15.32
CA MET A 133 5.21 -3.20 -15.27
C MET A 133 5.23 -2.48 -16.62
N GLY A 134 5.76 -3.09 -17.68
CA GLY A 134 5.95 -2.43 -18.96
C GLY A 134 6.97 -1.29 -18.90
N LEU A 135 8.09 -1.49 -18.17
CA LEU A 135 9.16 -0.50 -17.98
C LEU A 135 10.53 -0.99 -18.47
N ALA A 136 10.55 -2.06 -19.26
CA ALA A 136 11.79 -2.68 -19.74
C ALA A 136 12.66 -1.72 -20.60
N ASP A 137 12.04 -0.79 -21.34
CA ASP A 137 12.72 0.23 -22.12
C ASP A 137 13.21 1.44 -21.31
N LYS A 138 12.82 1.53 -20.02
CA LYS A 138 13.12 2.66 -19.11
C LYS A 138 14.13 2.34 -18.00
N VAL A 139 14.71 1.17 -17.99
CA VAL A 139 15.55 0.66 -16.87
C VAL A 139 16.66 1.62 -16.46
N ASN A 140 17.28 2.31 -17.42
CA ASN A 140 18.37 3.27 -17.19
C ASN A 140 17.91 4.73 -17.06
N ALA A 141 16.61 5.00 -17.16
CA ALA A 141 16.07 6.35 -17.02
C ALA A 141 16.11 6.79 -15.54
N ILE A 142 16.53 8.04 -15.30
CA ILE A 142 16.43 8.66 -13.97
C ILE A 142 14.97 8.95 -13.68
N VAL A 143 14.48 8.54 -12.49
CA VAL A 143 13.04 8.60 -12.17
C VAL A 143 12.46 10.01 -12.16
N SER A 144 13.29 11.04 -11.86
CA SER A 144 12.85 12.45 -11.92
C SER A 144 12.46 12.93 -13.33
N LYS A 145 12.86 12.20 -14.38
CA LYS A 145 12.54 12.51 -15.79
C LYS A 145 11.32 11.78 -16.32
N LEU A 146 10.71 10.92 -15.52
CA LEU A 146 9.55 10.13 -15.90
C LEU A 146 8.25 10.91 -15.75
N SER A 147 7.23 10.53 -16.54
CA SER A 147 5.86 10.98 -16.36
C SER A 147 5.27 10.46 -15.03
N GLY A 148 4.18 11.08 -14.54
CA GLY A 148 3.52 10.65 -13.29
C GLY A 148 3.09 9.18 -13.32
N GLY A 149 2.53 8.71 -14.44
CA GLY A 149 2.13 7.31 -14.60
C GLY A 149 3.31 6.34 -14.63
N GLU A 150 4.45 6.71 -15.23
CA GLU A 150 5.67 5.91 -15.20
C GLU A 150 6.24 5.86 -13.77
N ARG A 151 6.32 7.00 -13.08
CA ARG A 151 6.75 7.08 -11.67
C ARG A 151 5.90 6.19 -10.76
N GLN A 152 4.58 6.21 -10.95
CA GLN A 152 3.66 5.35 -10.21
C GLN A 152 3.97 3.86 -10.47
N ARG A 153 4.17 3.45 -11.73
CA ARG A 153 4.54 2.07 -12.05
C ARG A 153 5.89 1.67 -11.46
N VAL A 154 6.88 2.57 -11.42
CA VAL A 154 8.16 2.31 -10.72
C VAL A 154 7.96 2.12 -9.22
N ALA A 155 7.11 2.94 -8.57
CA ALA A 155 6.79 2.79 -7.15
C ALA A 155 6.11 1.45 -6.86
N ILE A 156 5.18 1.03 -7.73
CA ILE A 156 4.53 -0.28 -7.64
C ILE A 156 5.54 -1.41 -7.89
N ALA A 157 6.42 -1.30 -8.90
CA ALA A 157 7.48 -2.28 -9.16
C ALA A 157 8.39 -2.48 -7.94
N ARG A 158 8.84 -1.38 -7.33
CA ARG A 158 9.66 -1.40 -6.12
C ARG A 158 8.94 -2.06 -4.94
N ALA A 159 7.64 -1.79 -4.81
CA ALA A 159 6.84 -2.39 -3.76
C ALA A 159 6.60 -3.89 -3.98
N LEU A 160 6.54 -4.34 -5.24
CA LEU A 160 6.23 -5.73 -5.61
C LEU A 160 7.45 -6.64 -5.67
N VAL A 161 8.68 -6.10 -5.83
CA VAL A 161 9.89 -6.89 -6.12
C VAL A 161 10.24 -7.98 -5.09
N ASN A 162 9.77 -7.82 -3.84
CA ASN A 162 9.85 -8.81 -2.77
C ASN A 162 8.58 -9.68 -2.64
N THR A 163 7.62 -9.59 -3.59
CA THR A 163 6.36 -10.34 -3.56
C THR A 163 5.64 -10.28 -2.21
N PRO A 164 5.25 -9.08 -1.74
CA PRO A 164 4.67 -8.90 -0.41
C PRO A 164 3.31 -9.59 -0.27
N THR A 165 2.99 -10.06 0.94
CA THR A 165 1.63 -10.55 1.26
C THR A 165 0.61 -9.41 1.25
N VAL A 166 1.03 -8.19 1.66
CA VAL A 166 0.16 -7.00 1.74
C VAL A 166 0.80 -5.83 1.01
N LEU A 167 0.07 -5.23 0.09
CA LEU A 167 0.44 -4.00 -0.62
C LEU A 167 -0.51 -2.87 -0.20
N LEU A 168 0.06 -1.84 0.39
CA LEU A 168 -0.65 -0.65 0.85
C LEU A 168 -0.39 0.52 -0.09
N ALA A 169 -1.42 1.16 -0.61
CA ALA A 169 -1.30 2.28 -1.54
C ALA A 169 -2.08 3.50 -1.03
N ASP A 170 -1.36 4.58 -0.71
CA ASP A 170 -1.93 5.84 -0.23
C ASP A 170 -2.13 6.79 -1.41
N GLU A 171 -3.40 7.03 -1.79
CA GLU A 171 -3.81 7.90 -2.90
C GLU A 171 -3.04 7.63 -4.21
N PRO A 172 -2.97 6.36 -4.68
CA PRO A 172 -2.04 5.96 -5.75
C PRO A 172 -2.33 6.59 -7.12
N THR A 173 -3.43 7.30 -7.26
CA THR A 173 -3.87 7.91 -8.52
C THR A 173 -4.09 9.42 -8.43
N ALA A 174 -3.80 10.04 -7.27
CA ALA A 174 -4.09 11.46 -7.02
C ALA A 174 -3.41 12.42 -8.02
N ASN A 175 -2.24 12.02 -8.56
CA ASN A 175 -1.45 12.83 -9.48
C ASN A 175 -1.54 12.34 -10.94
N LEU A 176 -2.55 11.52 -11.26
CA LEU A 176 -2.72 10.92 -12.58
C LEU A 176 -3.99 11.42 -13.27
N ASP A 177 -3.93 11.53 -14.59
CA ASP A 177 -5.15 11.64 -15.39
C ASP A 177 -5.97 10.34 -15.29
N TRP A 178 -7.22 10.41 -15.74
CA TRP A 178 -8.15 9.30 -15.61
C TRP A 178 -7.72 8.02 -16.34
N GLU A 179 -7.13 8.15 -17.53
CA GLU A 179 -6.68 7.00 -18.31
C GLU A 179 -5.56 6.24 -17.59
N ASN A 180 -4.57 6.98 -17.04
CA ASN A 180 -3.50 6.40 -16.25
C ASN A 180 -3.99 5.86 -14.91
N ALA A 181 -4.99 6.50 -14.28
CA ALA A 181 -5.61 6.00 -13.06
C ALA A 181 -6.28 4.63 -13.25
N ILE A 182 -7.01 4.43 -14.36
CA ILE A 182 -7.59 3.13 -14.72
C ILE A 182 -6.49 2.08 -14.90
N LYS A 183 -5.43 2.38 -15.63
CA LYS A 183 -4.31 1.45 -15.84
C LYS A 183 -3.66 1.00 -14.53
N VAL A 184 -3.54 1.92 -13.57
CA VAL A 184 -3.03 1.59 -12.22
C VAL A 184 -4.02 0.71 -11.45
N ALA A 185 -5.32 0.98 -11.53
CA ALA A 185 -6.34 0.15 -10.88
C ALA A 185 -6.38 -1.27 -11.45
N GLU A 186 -6.28 -1.41 -12.78
CA GLU A 186 -6.18 -2.71 -13.47
C GLU A 186 -4.88 -3.44 -13.08
N LEU A 187 -3.79 -2.71 -12.90
CA LEU A 187 -2.53 -3.29 -12.45
C LEU A 187 -2.65 -3.87 -11.03
N PHE A 188 -3.35 -3.21 -10.10
CA PHE A 188 -3.62 -3.78 -8.78
C PHE A 188 -4.47 -5.06 -8.86
N LYS A 189 -5.44 -5.15 -9.78
CA LYS A 189 -6.19 -6.39 -10.01
C LYS A 189 -5.27 -7.52 -10.49
N ARG A 190 -4.41 -7.24 -11.45
CA ARG A 190 -3.43 -8.23 -11.94
C ARG A 190 -2.49 -8.68 -10.81
N ILE A 191 -1.98 -7.76 -9.99
CA ILE A 191 -1.12 -8.09 -8.84
C ILE A 191 -1.85 -9.03 -7.86
N ARG A 192 -3.11 -8.73 -7.52
CA ARG A 192 -3.93 -9.62 -6.69
C ARG A 192 -4.07 -11.01 -7.32
N ASP A 193 -4.41 -11.07 -8.61
CA ASP A 193 -4.71 -12.32 -9.32
C ASP A 193 -3.45 -13.18 -9.52
N ASP A 194 -2.33 -12.56 -9.87
CA ASP A 194 -1.09 -13.27 -10.22
C ASP A 194 -0.26 -13.67 -8.98
N PHE A 195 -0.31 -12.87 -7.90
CA PHE A 195 0.54 -13.08 -6.70
C PHE A 195 -0.26 -13.43 -5.43
N GLY A 196 -1.59 -13.34 -5.46
CA GLY A 196 -2.40 -13.53 -4.25
C GLY A 196 -2.22 -12.44 -3.19
N THR A 197 -1.57 -11.33 -3.55
CA THR A 197 -1.31 -10.19 -2.65
C THR A 197 -2.61 -9.53 -2.22
N ALA A 198 -2.78 -9.28 -0.93
CA ALA A 198 -3.84 -8.41 -0.42
C ALA A 198 -3.49 -6.96 -0.74
N VAL A 199 -4.38 -6.23 -1.41
CA VAL A 199 -4.15 -4.83 -1.79
C VAL A 199 -5.08 -3.92 -1.01
N VAL A 200 -4.54 -2.93 -0.31
CA VAL A 200 -5.33 -1.91 0.40
C VAL A 200 -5.09 -0.56 -0.26
N ILE A 201 -6.12 0.00 -0.84
CA ILE A 201 -6.06 1.29 -1.53
C ILE A 201 -6.80 2.33 -0.70
N VAL A 202 -6.11 3.37 -0.26
CA VAL A 202 -6.74 4.56 0.28
C VAL A 202 -6.94 5.56 -0.84
N THR A 203 -8.17 6.06 -0.99
CA THR A 203 -8.46 7.06 -2.01
C THR A 203 -9.64 7.96 -1.61
N HIS A 204 -9.64 9.18 -2.14
CA HIS A 204 -10.80 10.07 -2.13
C HIS A 204 -11.55 10.03 -3.48
N ASP A 205 -11.02 9.34 -4.50
CA ASP A 205 -11.67 9.18 -5.80
C ASP A 205 -12.65 8.00 -5.77
N PRO A 206 -13.97 8.25 -5.77
CA PRO A 206 -14.97 7.19 -5.69
C PRO A 206 -14.96 6.26 -6.92
N ARG A 207 -14.39 6.71 -8.05
CA ARG A 207 -14.32 5.93 -9.29
C ARG A 207 -13.41 4.71 -9.15
N LEU A 208 -12.36 4.79 -8.30
CA LEU A 208 -11.48 3.66 -8.01
C LEU A 208 -12.20 2.55 -7.22
N LEU A 209 -13.31 2.86 -6.55
CA LEU A 209 -14.07 1.86 -5.78
C LEU A 209 -14.78 0.84 -6.69
N GLU A 210 -14.89 1.09 -7.99
CA GLU A 210 -15.37 0.10 -8.97
C GLU A 210 -14.35 -1.04 -9.21
N PHE A 211 -13.09 -0.84 -8.83
CA PHE A 211 -11.99 -1.77 -9.03
C PHE A 211 -11.65 -2.60 -7.78
N VAL A 212 -12.33 -2.37 -6.66
CA VAL A 212 -12.09 -3.08 -5.40
C VAL A 212 -13.13 -4.17 -5.15
N ASP A 213 -12.74 -5.20 -4.41
CA ASP A 213 -13.66 -6.29 -4.05
C ASP A 213 -14.56 -5.87 -2.88
N ARG A 214 -14.02 -5.04 -1.95
CA ARG A 214 -14.75 -4.55 -0.78
C ARG A 214 -14.37 -3.10 -0.47
N SER A 215 -15.34 -2.33 -0.01
CA SER A 215 -15.19 -0.91 0.29
C SER A 215 -15.43 -0.63 1.77
N LEU A 216 -14.52 0.09 2.39
CA LEU A 216 -14.59 0.56 3.77
C LEU A 216 -14.60 2.09 3.79
N ASN A 217 -15.48 2.66 4.61
CA ASN A 217 -15.53 4.11 4.81
C ASN A 217 -15.01 4.48 6.20
N ILE A 218 -14.11 5.45 6.25
CA ILE A 218 -13.62 5.99 7.51
C ILE A 218 -14.11 7.43 7.70
N VAL A 219 -14.91 7.61 8.75
CA VAL A 219 -15.48 8.91 9.12
C VAL A 219 -15.26 9.12 10.62
N ASP A 220 -14.76 10.30 11.01
CA ASP A 220 -14.47 10.65 12.40
C ASP A 220 -13.65 9.59 13.15
N GLY A 221 -12.71 8.97 12.44
CA GLY A 221 -11.82 7.93 12.94
C GLY A 221 -12.45 6.56 13.12
N THR A 222 -13.73 6.38 12.78
CA THR A 222 -14.40 5.07 12.80
C THR A 222 -14.47 4.46 11.42
N LEU A 223 -14.24 3.15 11.33
CA LEU A 223 -14.26 2.40 10.07
C LEU A 223 -15.57 1.61 9.96
N LYS A 224 -16.26 1.72 8.83
CA LYS A 224 -17.48 0.98 8.53
C LYS A 224 -17.40 0.35 7.14
N GLU A 225 -17.84 -0.88 7.02
CA GLU A 225 -17.98 -1.54 5.73
C GLU A 225 -19.19 -1.00 4.97
N ILE A 226 -19.00 -0.75 3.67
CA ILE A 226 -20.09 -0.38 2.76
C ILE A 226 -20.34 -1.58 1.84
N SER A 227 -21.51 -2.18 1.95
CA SER A 227 -21.97 -3.24 1.06
C SER A 227 -23.22 -2.78 0.29
N PRO A 228 -23.29 -2.96 -1.03
CA PRO A 228 -22.23 -3.37 -1.98
C PRO A 228 -21.26 -2.24 -2.35
N PRO A 229 -20.14 -2.52 -3.06
CA PRO A 229 -19.28 -1.46 -3.56
C PRO A 229 -20.13 -0.48 -4.38
N ILE A 230 -19.81 0.82 -4.28
CA ILE A 230 -20.59 1.89 -4.89
C ILE A 230 -20.57 1.69 -6.41
N SER A 231 -21.62 1.07 -6.97
CA SER A 231 -21.82 1.11 -8.41
C SER A 231 -22.26 2.54 -8.77
N ILE A 232 -21.38 3.32 -9.34
CA ILE A 232 -21.75 4.61 -9.94
C ILE A 232 -22.68 4.24 -11.10
N ARG A 233 -24.00 4.39 -10.89
CA ARG A 233 -24.97 4.25 -11.99
C ARG A 233 -24.61 5.29 -13.04
N LYS A 234 -24.36 4.80 -14.25
CA LYS A 234 -24.21 5.60 -15.45
C LYS A 234 -25.45 6.46 -15.71
#